data_dc00f1af4958880d774db38a0897b21f
#
_entry.id   dc00f1af4958880d774db38a0897b21f
#
_cell.length_a   1.000
_cell.length_b   1.000
_cell.length_c   1.000
_cell.angle_alpha   90.00
_cell.angle_beta   90.00
_cell.angle_gamma   90.00
#
_symmetry.space_group_name_H-M   'P 1'
#
loop_
_entity.id
_entity.type
_entity.pdbx_description
1 polymer ?
#
loop_
_entity_poly.entity_id
_entity_poly.type
_entity_poly.pdbx_seq_one_letter_code
_entity_poly.pdbx_strand_id
1 'polypeptide(L)'
;MKTAADVKDAGYVHTGHRQKLRSRFLALPEAVSDTDLIELGLMFVIPRCDVRPVAKRLMDRFHSILGILQAPMEELVEIKGLQETSAAFFKFCLEITLRAKKLEVMKRPVLENWDNLVDYCRLNYAHKAEEELHLLILDMNLCLVKDELIQKGNAKMVHIPAELIAQRAIVEHASYIILVHNHPSGDAMPSEEDINATRLIKAVLRPLRIDVCDSLIVGRKSVTSLMREGLL
;
A
#
# COMPACT_ATOMS: atom_id res chain seq x y z
N MET A 1 -15.58 -22.61 41.36
CA MET A 1 -14.72 -23.64 40.70
C MET A 1 -15.44 -24.09 39.43
N LYS A 2 -14.94 -23.72 38.23
CA LYS A 2 -15.47 -24.22 36.97
C LYS A 2 -15.02 -25.69 36.83
N THR A 3 -15.94 -26.60 36.54
CA THR A 3 -15.64 -28.03 36.46
C THR A 3 -14.87 -28.35 35.16
N ALA A 4 -14.12 -29.46 35.16
CA ALA A 4 -13.33 -29.90 34.00
C ALA A 4 -14.19 -30.17 32.74
N ALA A 5 -15.52 -30.30 32.88
CA ALA A 5 -16.46 -30.39 31.77
C ALA A 5 -16.67 -29.07 31.02
N ASP A 6 -16.71 -27.94 31.72
CA ASP A 6 -16.90 -26.62 31.12
C ASP A 6 -15.71 -26.18 30.22
N VAL A 7 -14.51 -26.69 30.50
CA VAL A 7 -13.30 -26.40 29.72
C VAL A 7 -13.24 -27.22 28.42
N LYS A 8 -13.79 -28.45 28.43
CA LYS A 8 -13.83 -29.32 27.24
C LYS A 8 -14.85 -28.87 26.21
N ASP A 9 -16.01 -28.37 26.67
CA ASP A 9 -17.08 -27.92 25.76
C ASP A 9 -16.72 -26.64 25.01
N ALA A 10 -16.04 -25.66 25.64
CA ALA A 10 -15.55 -24.47 25.00
C ALA A 10 -14.52 -24.76 23.88
N GLY A 11 -13.63 -25.72 24.08
CA GLY A 11 -12.62 -26.14 23.09
C GLY A 11 -13.21 -26.84 21.85
N TYR A 12 -14.29 -27.61 22.03
CA TYR A 12 -14.92 -28.33 20.92
C TYR A 12 -15.70 -27.42 19.97
N VAL A 13 -16.40 -26.43 20.52
CA VAL A 13 -17.16 -25.43 19.74
C VAL A 13 -16.23 -24.58 18.88
N HIS A 14 -15.06 -24.17 19.40
CA HIS A 14 -14.08 -23.39 18.66
C HIS A 14 -13.41 -24.15 17.51
N THR A 15 -13.16 -25.45 17.69
CA THR A 15 -12.56 -26.29 16.64
C THR A 15 -13.51 -26.44 15.44
N GLY A 16 -14.81 -26.68 15.71
CA GLY A 16 -15.83 -26.79 14.66
C GLY A 16 -16.01 -25.46 13.85
N HIS A 17 -15.99 -24.33 14.53
CA HIS A 17 -16.12 -23.02 13.86
C HIS A 17 -14.90 -22.73 12.97
N ARG A 18 -13.69 -22.91 13.46
CA ARG A 18 -12.44 -22.75 12.67
C ARG A 18 -12.44 -23.62 11.41
N GLN A 19 -12.85 -24.87 11.55
CA GLN A 19 -12.92 -25.80 10.42
C GLN A 19 -13.98 -25.35 9.40
N LYS A 20 -15.17 -24.95 9.86
CA LYS A 20 -16.25 -24.47 8.98
C LYS A 20 -15.86 -23.21 8.21
N LEU A 21 -15.26 -22.21 8.88
CA LEU A 21 -14.82 -20.99 8.23
C LEU A 21 -13.73 -21.28 7.18
N ARG A 22 -12.75 -22.10 7.53
CA ARG A 22 -11.71 -22.52 6.58
C ARG A 22 -12.27 -23.26 5.37
N SER A 23 -13.20 -24.20 5.59
CA SER A 23 -13.85 -24.95 4.50
C SER A 23 -14.66 -24.03 3.60
N ARG A 24 -15.38 -23.05 4.17
CA ARG A 24 -16.14 -22.03 3.40
C ARG A 24 -15.21 -21.18 2.54
N PHE A 25 -14.12 -20.70 3.10
CA PHE A 25 -13.11 -19.94 2.37
C PHE A 25 -12.50 -20.74 1.20
N LEU A 26 -12.13 -22.01 1.45
CA LEU A 26 -11.55 -22.87 0.41
C LEU A 26 -12.53 -23.22 -0.71
N ALA A 27 -13.83 -23.30 -0.40
CA ALA A 27 -14.86 -23.61 -1.39
C ALA A 27 -15.24 -22.38 -2.23
N LEU A 28 -15.37 -21.21 -1.61
CA LEU A 28 -15.84 -19.96 -2.25
C LEU A 28 -15.28 -18.75 -1.51
N PRO A 29 -14.03 -18.32 -1.81
CA PRO A 29 -13.36 -17.22 -1.10
C PRO A 29 -14.15 -15.91 -1.09
N GLU A 30 -14.82 -15.59 -2.20
CA GLU A 30 -15.62 -14.36 -2.37
C GLU A 30 -16.90 -14.33 -1.51
N ALA A 31 -17.37 -15.46 -1.00
CA ALA A 31 -18.52 -15.51 -0.10
C ALA A 31 -18.17 -15.30 1.37
N VAL A 32 -16.89 -15.09 1.66
CA VAL A 32 -16.40 -14.82 3.02
C VAL A 32 -16.36 -13.29 3.22
N SER A 33 -16.99 -12.79 4.30
CA SER A 33 -16.94 -11.37 4.62
C SER A 33 -15.53 -10.91 5.01
N ASP A 34 -15.24 -9.61 4.87
CA ASP A 34 -13.96 -9.04 5.29
C ASP A 34 -13.61 -9.38 6.75
N THR A 35 -14.61 -9.31 7.66
CA THR A 35 -14.43 -9.67 9.07
C THR A 35 -14.07 -11.15 9.24
N ASP A 36 -14.77 -12.03 8.50
CA ASP A 36 -14.48 -13.47 8.53
C ASP A 36 -13.09 -13.78 7.94
N LEU A 37 -12.67 -13.04 6.91
CA LEU A 37 -11.33 -13.19 6.32
C LEU A 37 -10.22 -12.78 7.31
N ILE A 38 -10.40 -11.67 8.03
CA ILE A 38 -9.49 -11.25 9.11
C ILE A 38 -9.50 -12.29 10.24
N GLU A 39 -10.67 -12.81 10.62
CA GLU A 39 -10.79 -13.87 11.60
C GLU A 39 -10.00 -15.11 11.18
N LEU A 40 -10.16 -15.54 9.93
CA LEU A 40 -9.43 -16.68 9.37
C LEU A 40 -7.92 -16.47 9.43
N GLY A 41 -7.42 -15.28 9.05
CA GLY A 41 -6.00 -14.92 9.14
C GLY A 41 -5.49 -15.00 10.57
N LEU A 42 -6.23 -14.45 11.53
CA LEU A 42 -5.89 -14.51 12.95
C LEU A 42 -5.84 -15.96 13.48
N MET A 43 -6.67 -16.85 12.94
CA MET A 43 -6.66 -18.28 13.32
C MET A 43 -5.34 -18.98 13.02
N PHE A 44 -4.56 -18.51 12.01
CA PHE A 44 -3.26 -19.08 11.70
C PHE A 44 -2.17 -18.65 12.70
N VAL A 45 -2.29 -17.45 13.27
CA VAL A 45 -1.25 -16.86 14.12
C VAL A 45 -1.61 -16.85 15.61
N ILE A 46 -2.89 -17.00 15.95
CA ILE A 46 -3.39 -17.11 17.34
C ILE A 46 -4.08 -18.47 17.53
N PRO A 47 -3.34 -19.50 17.94
CA PRO A 47 -3.94 -20.82 18.14
C PRO A 47 -4.80 -20.87 19.41
N ARG A 48 -5.79 -21.75 19.39
CA ARG A 48 -6.58 -22.16 20.57
C ARG A 48 -7.37 -21.07 21.29
N CYS A 49 -7.56 -19.90 20.68
CA CYS A 49 -8.36 -18.79 21.23
C CYS A 49 -9.52 -18.44 20.31
N ASP A 50 -10.57 -17.84 20.85
CA ASP A 50 -11.62 -17.20 20.06
C ASP A 50 -11.09 -15.85 19.55
N VAL A 51 -10.85 -15.76 18.23
CA VAL A 51 -10.30 -14.56 17.59
C VAL A 51 -11.36 -13.64 16.97
N ARG A 52 -12.65 -14.04 16.99
CA ARG A 52 -13.77 -13.21 16.49
C ARG A 52 -13.83 -11.83 17.13
N PRO A 53 -13.69 -11.70 18.48
CA PRO A 53 -13.70 -10.37 19.09
C PRO A 53 -12.51 -9.50 18.67
N VAL A 54 -11.37 -10.12 18.31
CA VAL A 54 -10.18 -9.39 17.81
C VAL A 54 -10.42 -8.90 16.40
N ALA A 55 -10.92 -9.79 15.52
CA ALA A 55 -11.27 -9.44 14.14
C ALA A 55 -12.28 -8.29 14.09
N LYS A 56 -13.32 -8.35 14.92
CA LYS A 56 -14.31 -7.26 15.02
C LYS A 56 -13.68 -5.94 15.44
N ARG A 57 -12.86 -5.92 16.50
CA ARG A 57 -12.18 -4.69 16.96
C ARG A 57 -11.26 -4.10 15.89
N LEU A 58 -10.56 -4.93 15.12
CA LEU A 58 -9.74 -4.47 13.99
C LEU A 58 -10.60 -3.80 12.92
N MET A 59 -11.70 -4.43 12.53
CA MET A 59 -12.62 -3.86 11.53
C MET A 59 -13.31 -2.59 12.03
N ASP A 60 -13.72 -2.54 13.30
CA ASP A 60 -14.33 -1.36 13.92
C ASP A 60 -13.36 -0.17 13.96
N ARG A 61 -12.05 -0.41 14.19
CA ARG A 61 -11.03 0.64 14.28
C ARG A 61 -10.51 1.12 12.92
N PHE A 62 -10.25 0.20 12.01
CA PHE A 62 -9.56 0.48 10.75
C PHE A 62 -10.49 0.44 9.53
N HIS A 63 -11.74 0.04 9.72
CA HIS A 63 -12.85 0.10 8.75
C HIS A 63 -12.69 -0.73 7.46
N SER A 64 -11.53 -1.28 7.18
CA SER A 64 -11.28 -2.10 5.98
C SER A 64 -10.06 -3.01 6.17
N ILE A 65 -9.97 -4.07 5.35
CA ILE A 65 -8.79 -4.93 5.30
C ILE A 65 -7.54 -4.10 4.99
N LEU A 66 -7.62 -3.21 4.01
CA LEU A 66 -6.48 -2.37 3.65
C LEU A 66 -6.06 -1.46 4.80
N GLY A 67 -7.01 -0.85 5.52
CA GLY A 67 -6.72 -0.05 6.71
C GLY A 67 -5.98 -0.85 7.79
N ILE A 68 -6.36 -2.12 8.02
CA ILE A 68 -5.67 -3.02 8.95
C ILE A 68 -4.25 -3.31 8.48
N LEU A 69 -4.07 -3.67 7.21
CA LEU A 69 -2.76 -4.01 6.65
C LEU A 69 -1.78 -2.82 6.72
N GLN A 70 -2.26 -1.62 6.49
CA GLN A 70 -1.47 -0.38 6.44
C GLN A 70 -1.29 0.29 7.80
N ALA A 71 -2.12 -0.03 8.81
CA ALA A 71 -2.05 0.56 10.15
C ALA A 71 -0.64 0.45 10.77
N PRO A 72 -0.12 1.47 11.47
CA PRO A 72 1.16 1.40 12.19
C PRO A 72 1.19 0.22 13.17
N MET A 73 2.40 -0.34 13.41
CA MET A 73 2.56 -1.45 14.37
C MET A 73 2.07 -1.07 15.76
N GLU A 74 2.36 0.16 16.17
CA GLU A 74 1.99 0.74 17.46
C GLU A 74 0.46 0.72 17.66
N GLU A 75 -0.31 1.10 16.62
CA GLU A 75 -1.76 1.08 16.68
C GLU A 75 -2.34 -0.34 16.65
N LEU A 76 -1.71 -1.26 15.91
CA LEU A 76 -2.14 -2.65 15.86
C LEU A 76 -2.01 -3.33 17.23
N VAL A 77 -0.91 -3.11 17.95
CA VAL A 77 -0.68 -3.74 19.26
C VAL A 77 -1.54 -3.16 20.37
N GLU A 78 -2.13 -1.97 20.19
CA GLU A 78 -3.14 -1.42 21.10
C GLU A 78 -4.45 -2.23 21.08
N ILE A 79 -4.71 -3.00 20.03
CA ILE A 79 -5.92 -3.80 19.91
C ILE A 79 -5.88 -4.95 20.92
N LYS A 80 -6.80 -4.92 21.90
CA LYS A 80 -6.89 -5.95 22.93
C LYS A 80 -6.98 -7.36 22.33
N GLY A 81 -5.99 -8.21 22.63
CA GLY A 81 -5.87 -9.58 22.14
C GLY A 81 -5.02 -9.74 20.89
N LEU A 82 -4.46 -8.66 20.36
CA LEU A 82 -3.44 -8.70 19.32
C LEU A 82 -2.06 -8.51 19.97
N GLN A 83 -1.15 -9.42 19.69
CA GLN A 83 0.25 -9.34 20.12
C GLN A 83 1.13 -8.94 18.94
N GLU A 84 2.35 -8.51 19.20
CA GLU A 84 3.32 -8.10 18.17
C GLU A 84 3.47 -9.14 17.05
N THR A 85 3.56 -10.43 17.41
CA THR A 85 3.65 -11.54 16.42
C THR A 85 2.43 -11.60 15.50
N SER A 86 1.23 -11.35 16.05
CA SER A 86 -0.02 -11.38 15.28
C SER A 86 -0.17 -10.11 14.45
N ALA A 87 0.32 -8.96 14.93
CA ALA A 87 0.37 -7.71 14.18
C ALA A 87 1.37 -7.81 13.02
N ALA A 88 2.54 -8.44 13.22
CA ALA A 88 3.52 -8.69 12.18
C ALA A 88 2.97 -9.54 11.02
N PHE A 89 1.99 -10.44 11.28
CA PHE A 89 1.31 -11.18 10.22
C PHE A 89 0.60 -10.27 9.21
N PHE A 90 -0.05 -9.20 9.66
CA PHE A 90 -0.69 -8.25 8.74
C PHE A 90 0.36 -7.48 7.91
N LYS A 91 1.50 -7.13 8.50
CA LYS A 91 2.62 -6.52 7.76
C LYS A 91 3.22 -7.46 6.73
N PHE A 92 3.33 -8.73 7.07
CA PHE A 92 3.75 -9.78 6.14
C PHE A 92 2.78 -9.92 4.95
N CYS A 93 1.46 -9.94 5.22
CA CYS A 93 0.45 -9.98 4.16
C CYS A 93 0.54 -8.76 3.24
N LEU A 94 0.72 -7.56 3.81
CA LEU A 94 0.92 -6.34 3.03
C LEU A 94 2.15 -6.47 2.13
N GLU A 95 3.29 -6.86 2.69
CA GLU A 95 4.55 -6.95 1.95
C GLU A 95 4.49 -7.96 0.79
N ILE A 96 3.85 -9.12 0.98
CA ILE A 96 3.62 -10.07 -0.11
C ILE A 96 2.78 -9.45 -1.22
N THR A 97 1.70 -8.75 -0.85
CA THR A 97 0.81 -8.09 -1.81
C THR A 97 1.55 -7.02 -2.60
N LEU A 98 2.37 -6.19 -1.92
CA LEU A 98 3.18 -5.16 -2.54
C LEU A 98 4.19 -5.74 -3.54
N ARG A 99 4.89 -6.80 -3.17
CA ARG A 99 5.85 -7.47 -4.08
C ARG A 99 5.16 -8.10 -5.28
N ALA A 100 4.01 -8.74 -5.07
CA ALA A 100 3.23 -9.30 -6.17
C ALA A 100 2.78 -8.22 -7.15
N LYS A 101 2.23 -7.10 -6.63
CA LYS A 101 1.80 -5.97 -7.46
C LYS A 101 2.97 -5.30 -8.19
N LYS A 102 4.10 -5.13 -7.54
CA LYS A 102 5.31 -4.58 -8.19
C LYS A 102 5.72 -5.42 -9.40
N LEU A 103 5.72 -6.75 -9.27
CA LEU A 103 6.05 -7.65 -10.38
C LEU A 103 5.05 -7.53 -11.54
N GLU A 104 3.77 -7.29 -11.28
CA GLU A 104 2.77 -7.07 -12.33
C GLU A 104 3.03 -5.77 -13.10
N VAL A 105 3.37 -4.68 -12.38
CA VAL A 105 3.69 -3.37 -12.99
C VAL A 105 4.99 -3.46 -13.80
N MET A 106 6.00 -4.22 -13.31
CA MET A 106 7.29 -4.38 -14.01
C MET A 106 7.22 -5.21 -15.31
N LYS A 107 6.18 -6.04 -15.48
CA LYS A 107 6.07 -6.97 -16.62
C LYS A 107 5.45 -6.37 -17.87
N ARG A 108 4.82 -5.24 -17.80
CA ARG A 108 4.07 -4.62 -18.90
C ARG A 108 4.29 -3.11 -18.95
N PRO A 109 4.18 -2.50 -20.14
CA PRO A 109 4.21 -1.05 -20.24
C PRO A 109 3.19 -0.40 -19.32
N VAL A 110 3.61 0.59 -18.52
CA VAL A 110 2.74 1.22 -17.51
C VAL A 110 1.52 1.88 -18.13
N LEU A 111 1.61 2.36 -19.38
CA LEU A 111 0.48 2.98 -20.07
C LEU A 111 -0.59 1.95 -20.48
N GLU A 112 -0.22 0.70 -20.74
CA GLU A 112 -1.16 -0.39 -21.03
C GLU A 112 -1.76 -0.98 -19.75
N ASN A 113 -1.12 -0.72 -18.61
CA ASN A 113 -1.44 -1.31 -17.33
C ASN A 113 -1.61 -0.23 -16.24
N TRP A 114 -2.20 0.90 -16.63
CA TRP A 114 -2.30 2.10 -15.81
C TRP A 114 -3.00 1.87 -14.47
N ASP A 115 -4.08 1.12 -14.46
CA ASP A 115 -4.84 0.85 -13.22
C ASP A 115 -4.00 0.05 -12.22
N ASN A 116 -3.17 -0.88 -12.69
CA ASN A 116 -2.23 -1.59 -11.82
C ASN A 116 -1.12 -0.68 -11.28
N LEU A 117 -0.65 0.29 -12.05
CA LEU A 117 0.30 1.30 -11.57
C LEU A 117 -0.35 2.17 -10.47
N VAL A 118 -1.57 2.64 -10.71
CA VAL A 118 -2.33 3.43 -9.74
C VAL A 118 -2.57 2.63 -8.46
N ASP A 119 -2.97 1.38 -8.56
CA ASP A 119 -3.16 0.47 -7.43
C ASP A 119 -1.85 0.23 -6.68
N TYR A 120 -0.74 0.03 -7.41
CA TYR A 120 0.59 -0.09 -6.83
C TYR A 120 0.97 1.16 -6.03
N CYS A 121 0.81 2.35 -6.62
CA CYS A 121 1.10 3.61 -5.94
C CYS A 121 0.22 3.80 -4.70
N ARG A 122 -1.07 3.52 -4.81
CA ARG A 122 -2.00 3.63 -3.68
C ARG A 122 -1.65 2.68 -2.54
N LEU A 123 -1.33 1.42 -2.84
CA LEU A 123 -0.93 0.43 -1.84
C LEU A 123 0.36 0.83 -1.12
N ASN A 124 1.34 1.39 -1.86
CA ASN A 124 2.64 1.73 -1.30
C ASN A 124 2.65 3.05 -0.52
N TYR A 125 1.90 4.07 -0.99
CA TYR A 125 2.12 5.44 -0.55
C TYR A 125 0.95 6.09 0.15
N ALA A 126 -0.31 5.64 -0.06
CA ALA A 126 -1.50 6.33 0.44
C ALA A 126 -1.57 6.48 1.98
N HIS A 127 -0.89 5.64 2.72
CA HIS A 127 -0.92 5.63 4.19
C HIS A 127 0.41 5.99 4.85
N LYS A 128 1.34 6.56 4.08
CA LYS A 128 2.57 7.08 4.65
C LYS A 128 2.25 8.26 5.56
N ALA A 129 2.87 8.27 6.75
CA ALA A 129 2.67 9.33 7.75
C ALA A 129 3.37 10.64 7.37
N GLU A 130 4.40 10.55 6.54
CA GLU A 130 5.16 11.69 6.05
C GLU A 130 5.03 11.80 4.53
N GLU A 131 5.24 12.99 4.00
CA GLU A 131 5.33 13.19 2.57
C GLU A 131 6.59 12.52 2.02
N GLU A 132 6.44 11.77 0.96
CA GLU A 132 7.52 11.13 0.25
C GLU A 132 7.41 11.47 -1.23
N LEU A 133 8.56 11.77 -1.86
CA LEU A 133 8.67 11.88 -3.30
C LEU A 133 9.40 10.64 -3.81
N HIS A 134 8.75 9.90 -4.67
CA HIS A 134 9.29 8.72 -5.33
C HIS A 134 9.51 8.99 -6.82
N LEU A 135 10.55 8.37 -7.35
CA LEU A 135 10.89 8.35 -8.76
C LEU A 135 10.68 6.96 -9.32
N LEU A 136 9.69 6.80 -10.16
CA LEU A 136 9.50 5.59 -10.95
C LEU A 136 10.28 5.72 -12.25
N ILE A 137 11.27 4.87 -12.44
CA ILE A 137 12.17 4.85 -13.58
C ILE A 137 11.66 3.82 -14.58
N LEU A 138 11.47 4.24 -15.82
CA LEU A 138 10.96 3.41 -16.89
C LEU A 138 11.99 3.25 -18.01
N ASP A 139 11.99 2.08 -18.63
CA ASP A 139 12.79 1.79 -19.82
C ASP A 139 12.15 2.34 -21.11
N MET A 140 12.77 2.07 -22.25
CA MET A 140 12.27 2.46 -23.59
C MET A 140 10.91 1.86 -23.93
N ASN A 141 10.53 0.75 -23.29
CA ASN A 141 9.25 0.08 -23.49
C ASN A 141 8.19 0.56 -22.48
N LEU A 142 8.50 1.61 -21.72
CA LEU A 142 7.63 2.12 -20.64
C LEU A 142 7.38 1.09 -19.52
N CYS A 143 8.28 0.10 -19.34
CA CYS A 143 8.21 -0.82 -18.24
C CYS A 143 8.93 -0.27 -17.01
N LEU A 144 8.36 -0.49 -15.83
CA LEU A 144 8.97 -0.05 -14.57
C LEU A 144 10.26 -0.85 -14.29
N VAL A 145 11.39 -0.15 -14.25
CA VAL A 145 12.70 -0.71 -13.91
C VAL A 145 12.96 -0.57 -12.41
N LYS A 146 12.68 0.62 -11.87
CA LYS A 146 12.99 0.93 -10.46
C LYS A 146 11.97 1.92 -9.89
N ASP A 147 11.74 1.76 -8.61
CA ASP A 147 11.00 2.67 -7.75
C ASP A 147 11.97 3.10 -6.64
N GLU A 148 12.29 4.39 -6.59
CA GLU A 148 13.28 4.94 -5.68
C GLU A 148 12.70 6.11 -4.88
N LEU A 149 12.87 6.06 -3.56
CA LEU A 149 12.56 7.18 -2.67
C LEU A 149 13.63 8.28 -2.89
N ILE A 150 13.21 9.45 -3.33
CA ILE A 150 14.08 10.60 -3.57
C ILE A 150 14.14 11.51 -2.35
N GLN A 151 12.99 11.77 -1.74
CA GLN A 151 12.89 12.68 -0.61
C GLN A 151 11.81 12.24 0.35
N LYS A 152 12.06 12.45 1.64
CA LYS A 152 11.13 12.21 2.72
C LYS A 152 11.14 13.40 3.70
N GLY A 153 9.98 13.83 4.19
CA GLY A 153 9.86 14.89 5.21
C GLY A 153 8.76 15.90 4.91
N ASN A 154 8.61 16.90 5.77
CA ASN A 154 7.47 17.81 5.85
C ASN A 154 7.19 18.64 4.58
N ALA A 155 5.91 18.88 4.38
CA ALA A 155 5.12 19.54 3.36
C ALA A 155 5.61 20.90 2.82
N LYS A 156 6.71 21.45 3.26
CA LYS A 156 7.33 22.59 2.62
C LYS A 156 8.47 22.07 1.75
N MET A 157 8.12 21.40 0.65
CA MET A 157 9.06 21.06 -0.41
C MET A 157 9.53 22.36 -1.11
N VAL A 158 10.28 23.17 -0.37
CA VAL A 158 10.87 24.41 -0.91
C VAL A 158 11.90 24.12 -2.00
N HIS A 159 12.34 22.85 -2.14
CA HIS A 159 13.30 22.46 -3.16
C HIS A 159 13.14 20.99 -3.54
N ILE A 160 12.50 20.74 -4.68
CA ILE A 160 12.61 19.41 -5.30
C ILE A 160 14.03 19.31 -5.88
N PRO A 161 14.80 18.28 -5.52
CA PRO A 161 16.19 18.15 -5.97
C PRO A 161 16.22 17.69 -7.43
N ALA A 162 15.96 18.61 -8.37
CA ALA A 162 15.92 18.31 -9.80
C ALA A 162 17.24 17.70 -10.30
N GLU A 163 18.37 18.15 -9.74
CA GLU A 163 19.69 17.61 -10.06
C GLU A 163 19.83 16.15 -9.58
N LEU A 164 19.31 15.83 -8.40
CA LEU A 164 19.33 14.46 -7.88
C LEU A 164 18.46 13.54 -8.74
N ILE A 165 17.27 14.01 -9.14
CA ILE A 165 16.38 13.26 -10.03
C ILE A 165 17.07 12.99 -11.37
N ALA A 166 17.71 14.02 -11.96
CA ALA A 166 18.46 13.89 -13.21
C ALA A 166 19.62 12.89 -13.06
N GLN A 167 20.38 12.98 -11.97
CA GLN A 167 21.47 12.04 -11.68
C GLN A 167 20.97 10.59 -11.57
N ARG A 168 19.87 10.36 -10.83
CA ARG A 168 19.30 9.03 -10.67
C ARG A 168 18.77 8.48 -11.99
N ALA A 169 18.06 9.29 -12.76
CA ALA A 169 17.53 8.91 -14.06
C ALA A 169 18.66 8.53 -15.05
N ILE A 170 19.78 9.26 -15.05
CA ILE A 170 20.95 8.94 -15.88
C ILE A 170 21.61 7.62 -15.45
N VAL A 171 21.86 7.45 -14.14
CA VAL A 171 22.53 6.25 -13.60
C VAL A 171 21.74 4.99 -13.91
N GLU A 172 20.42 5.05 -13.86
CA GLU A 172 19.54 3.92 -14.13
C GLU A 172 19.15 3.81 -15.63
N HIS A 173 19.78 4.60 -16.51
CA HIS A 173 19.50 4.61 -17.94
C HIS A 173 18.02 4.80 -18.28
N ALA A 174 17.34 5.70 -17.53
CA ALA A 174 15.93 5.98 -17.75
C ALA A 174 15.69 6.55 -19.15
N SER A 175 14.65 6.05 -19.83
CA SER A 175 14.09 6.71 -21.01
C SER A 175 12.91 7.60 -20.61
N TYR A 176 12.16 7.16 -19.62
CA TYR A 176 11.00 7.85 -19.08
C TYR A 176 11.01 7.79 -17.55
N ILE A 177 10.34 8.76 -16.93
CA ILE A 177 10.08 8.75 -15.49
C ILE A 177 8.63 9.09 -15.19
N ILE A 178 8.16 8.64 -14.02
CA ILE A 178 6.94 9.13 -13.39
C ILE A 178 7.33 9.59 -11.98
N LEU A 179 6.89 10.77 -11.60
CA LEU A 179 7.00 11.28 -10.24
C LEU A 179 5.80 10.78 -9.44
N VAL A 180 6.01 10.41 -8.19
CA VAL A 180 4.91 10.02 -7.29
C VAL A 180 5.11 10.74 -5.97
N HIS A 181 4.12 11.51 -5.57
CA HIS A 181 4.10 12.25 -4.32
C HIS A 181 2.86 11.87 -3.51
N ASN A 182 3.00 11.50 -2.25
CA ASN A 182 1.85 11.24 -1.40
C ASN A 182 1.52 12.44 -0.51
N HIS A 183 0.23 12.65 -0.29
CA HIS A 183 -0.27 13.62 0.68
C HIS A 183 -0.80 12.92 1.94
N PRO A 184 -0.12 13.04 3.10
CA PRO A 184 -0.58 12.47 4.38
C PRO A 184 -1.93 12.99 4.84
N SER A 185 -2.32 14.19 4.40
CA SER A 185 -3.67 14.73 4.60
C SER A 185 -4.77 13.82 4.07
N GLY A 186 -4.42 13.01 3.05
CA GLY A 186 -5.33 12.10 2.36
C GLY A 186 -6.03 12.68 1.15
N ASP A 187 -5.84 13.96 0.85
CA ASP A 187 -6.32 14.61 -0.37
C ASP A 187 -5.31 14.41 -1.51
N ALA A 188 -5.78 14.01 -2.68
CA ALA A 188 -4.96 13.85 -3.89
C ALA A 188 -4.98 15.11 -4.79
N MET A 189 -5.45 16.25 -4.28
CA MET A 189 -5.46 17.49 -5.04
C MET A 189 -4.03 18.04 -5.18
N PRO A 190 -3.52 18.24 -6.42
CA PRO A 190 -2.20 18.79 -6.62
C PRO A 190 -2.15 20.26 -6.19
N SER A 191 -1.07 20.66 -5.53
CA SER A 191 -0.78 22.05 -5.25
C SER A 191 -0.13 22.75 -6.46
N GLU A 192 -0.08 24.07 -6.45
CA GLU A 192 0.68 24.82 -7.47
C GLU A 192 2.17 24.49 -7.41
N GLU A 193 2.71 24.23 -6.22
CA GLU A 193 4.08 23.80 -6.01
C GLU A 193 4.36 22.46 -6.69
N ASP A 194 3.46 21.46 -6.58
CA ASP A 194 3.61 20.16 -7.24
C ASP A 194 3.66 20.30 -8.77
N ILE A 195 2.78 21.13 -9.31
CA ILE A 195 2.72 21.40 -10.76
C ILE A 195 4.00 22.08 -11.24
N ASN A 196 4.42 23.16 -10.55
CA ASN A 196 5.61 23.93 -10.91
C ASN A 196 6.88 23.09 -10.78
N ALA A 197 6.97 22.27 -9.74
CA ALA A 197 8.07 21.36 -9.53
C ALA A 197 8.17 20.32 -10.64
N THR A 198 7.05 19.72 -11.04
CA THR A 198 7.02 18.78 -12.15
C THR A 198 7.44 19.42 -13.46
N ARG A 199 6.99 20.65 -13.74
CA ARG A 199 7.41 21.43 -14.92
C ARG A 199 8.91 21.74 -14.93
N LEU A 200 9.48 22.07 -13.77
CA LEU A 200 10.92 22.29 -13.60
C LEU A 200 11.70 21.01 -13.92
N ILE A 201 11.31 19.88 -13.34
CA ILE A 201 11.95 18.58 -13.59
C ILE A 201 11.87 18.22 -15.07
N LYS A 202 10.72 18.42 -15.71
CA LYS A 202 10.52 18.19 -17.15
C LYS A 202 11.48 19.04 -17.99
N ALA A 203 11.68 20.32 -17.62
CA ALA A 203 12.61 21.22 -18.29
C ALA A 203 14.07 20.77 -18.12
N VAL A 204 14.47 20.30 -16.93
CA VAL A 204 15.82 19.80 -16.63
C VAL A 204 16.13 18.50 -17.35
N LEU A 205 15.16 17.59 -17.46
CA LEU A 205 15.37 16.26 -18.08
C LEU A 205 15.30 16.28 -19.62
N ARG A 206 14.59 17.24 -20.20
CA ARG A 206 14.42 17.33 -21.65
C ARG A 206 15.75 17.37 -22.45
N PRO A 207 16.79 18.14 -22.06
CA PRO A 207 18.09 18.12 -22.73
C PRO A 207 18.80 16.76 -22.64
N LEU A 208 18.47 15.97 -21.61
CA LEU A 208 19.03 14.64 -21.38
C LEU A 208 18.28 13.55 -22.17
N ARG A 209 17.24 13.91 -22.93
CA ARG A 209 16.35 12.99 -23.66
C ARG A 209 15.64 11.99 -22.72
N ILE A 210 15.28 12.44 -21.53
CA ILE A 210 14.48 11.69 -20.56
C ILE A 210 13.15 12.41 -20.44
N ASP A 211 12.06 11.73 -20.73
CA ASP A 211 10.73 12.32 -20.68
C ASP A 211 10.01 12.02 -19.36
N VAL A 212 9.33 13.05 -18.83
CA VAL A 212 8.41 12.89 -17.69
C VAL A 212 7.05 12.50 -18.24
N CYS A 213 6.70 11.21 -18.08
CA CYS A 213 5.41 10.68 -18.54
C CYS A 213 4.25 11.25 -17.74
N ASP A 214 4.42 11.34 -16.41
CA ASP A 214 3.38 11.83 -15.51
C ASP A 214 3.94 12.26 -14.16
N SER A 215 3.09 12.90 -13.37
CA SER A 215 3.27 13.12 -11.94
C SER A 215 1.98 12.73 -11.22
N LEU A 216 2.09 11.81 -10.28
CA LEU A 216 0.97 11.24 -9.53
C LEU A 216 0.94 11.80 -8.12
N ILE A 217 -0.20 12.36 -7.73
CA ILE A 217 -0.46 12.74 -6.33
C ILE A 217 -1.32 11.66 -5.67
N VAL A 218 -0.79 11.04 -4.63
CA VAL A 218 -1.43 9.91 -3.97
C VAL A 218 -2.07 10.36 -2.66
N GLY A 219 -3.40 10.37 -2.64
CA GLY A 219 -4.20 10.54 -1.43
C GLY A 219 -4.68 9.20 -0.88
N ARG A 220 -5.41 9.24 0.23
CA ARG A 220 -5.92 8.01 0.88
C ARG A 220 -6.93 7.24 0.04
N LYS A 221 -7.77 7.94 -0.72
CA LYS A 221 -8.89 7.35 -1.48
C LYS A 221 -8.71 7.42 -2.98
N SER A 222 -7.87 8.31 -3.46
CA SER A 222 -7.70 8.63 -4.87
C SER A 222 -6.25 8.88 -5.22
N VAL A 223 -5.95 8.78 -6.51
CA VAL A 223 -4.67 9.17 -7.10
C VAL A 223 -4.99 10.11 -8.25
N THR A 224 -4.35 11.26 -8.28
CA THR A 224 -4.49 12.26 -9.35
C THR A 224 -3.27 12.22 -10.27
N SER A 225 -3.51 12.15 -11.56
CA SER A 225 -2.50 12.23 -12.62
C SER A 225 -2.50 13.65 -13.18
N LEU A 226 -1.38 14.36 -13.08
CA LEU A 226 -1.26 15.72 -13.61
C LEU A 226 -1.40 15.74 -15.12
N MET A 227 -0.91 14.70 -15.82
CA MET A 227 -1.03 14.59 -17.27
C MET A 227 -2.49 14.43 -17.70
N ARG A 228 -3.28 13.57 -17.03
CA ARG A 228 -4.70 13.34 -17.35
C ARG A 228 -5.57 14.54 -17.03
N GLU A 229 -5.21 15.31 -16.00
CA GLU A 229 -5.87 16.58 -15.67
C GLU A 229 -5.46 17.75 -16.60
N GLY A 230 -4.52 17.53 -17.54
CA GLY A 230 -4.06 18.56 -18.48
C GLY A 230 -3.21 19.67 -17.82
N LEU A 231 -2.55 19.35 -16.70
CA LEU A 231 -1.75 20.31 -15.93
C LEU A 231 -0.26 20.34 -16.33
N LEU A 232 0.19 19.40 -17.19
CA LEU A 232 1.59 19.26 -17.65
C LEU A 232 1.83 19.61 -19.10
#